data_e6172fab8190b6942fef4f1bbd16ecbf
#
_entry.id   e6172fab8190b6942fef4f1bbd16ecbf
#
_cell.length_a   1.000
_cell.length_b   1.000
_cell.length_c   1.000
_cell.angle_alpha   90.00
_cell.angle_beta   90.00
_cell.angle_gamma   90.00
#
_symmetry.space_group_name_H-M   'P 1'
#
loop_
_entity.id
_entity.type
_entity.pdbx_description
1 polymer ?
#
loop_
_entity_poly.entity_id
_entity_poly.type
_entity_poly.pdbx_seq_one_letter_code
_entity_poly.pdbx_strand_id
1 'polypeptide(L)'
;DIVLITGGTGMFERDITPDAVEILFDKTIPGFGEVFRAVSLQEIGMSTIQSRAVAGIANRTLIFCLPGSTGACRTAWEKVIAPQLDPRINSCGFTRVFNAWGK
;
A
#
# COMPACT_ATOMS: atom_id res chain seq x y z
N ASP A 1 1.83 -10.57 -9.62
CA ASP A 1 0.64 -10.71 -8.77
C ASP A 1 0.57 -9.59 -7.76
N ILE A 2 -0.63 -9.34 -7.26
CA ILE A 2 -0.89 -8.28 -6.30
C ILE A 2 -1.70 -8.85 -5.15
N VAL A 3 -1.29 -8.54 -3.93
CA VAL A 3 -2.01 -8.94 -2.71
C VAL A 3 -2.40 -7.69 -1.95
N LEU A 4 -3.68 -7.59 -1.60
CA LEU A 4 -4.19 -6.52 -0.75
C LEU A 4 -4.59 -7.13 0.59
N ILE A 5 -4.00 -6.64 1.67
CA ILE A 5 -4.29 -7.08 3.02
C ILE A 5 -4.91 -5.90 3.76
N THR A 6 -6.07 -6.12 4.38
CA THR A 6 -6.76 -5.05 5.10
C THR A 6 -6.83 -5.35 6.58
N GLY A 7 -6.67 -4.31 7.41
CA GLY A 7 -6.77 -4.38 8.85
C GLY A 7 -5.43 -4.61 9.53
N GLY A 8 -5.40 -4.36 10.83
CA GLY A 8 -4.23 -4.59 11.67
C GLY A 8 -3.06 -3.63 11.44
N THR A 9 -3.32 -2.42 10.92
CA THR A 9 -2.26 -1.45 10.62
C THR A 9 -2.20 -0.27 11.59
N GLY A 10 -2.96 -0.32 12.68
CA GLY A 10 -2.97 0.75 13.66
C GLY A 10 -1.88 0.60 14.71
N MET A 11 -2.12 1.19 15.88
CA MET A 11 -1.14 1.29 16.97
C MET A 11 -1.45 0.41 18.17
N PHE A 12 -2.57 -0.33 18.15
CA PHE A 12 -2.90 -1.22 19.26
C PHE A 12 -2.05 -2.50 19.20
N GLU A 13 -1.91 -3.19 20.33
CA GLU A 13 -1.12 -4.42 20.39
C GLU A 13 -1.59 -5.48 19.40
N ARG A 14 -2.90 -5.51 19.13
CA ARG A 14 -3.48 -6.45 18.15
C ARG A 14 -3.15 -6.09 16.70
N ASP A 15 -2.66 -4.88 16.46
CA ASP A 15 -2.34 -4.40 15.10
C ASP A 15 -0.95 -4.85 14.72
N ILE A 16 -0.83 -6.07 14.20
CA ILE A 16 0.46 -6.68 13.88
C ILE A 16 0.67 -6.93 12.39
N THR A 17 -0.26 -6.51 11.52
CA THR A 17 -0.17 -6.84 10.10
C THR A 17 1.12 -6.35 9.45
N PRO A 18 1.54 -5.07 9.58
CA PRO A 18 2.80 -4.65 8.99
C PRO A 18 3.99 -5.41 9.56
N ASP A 19 3.99 -5.65 10.87
CA ASP A 19 5.09 -6.34 11.53
C ASP A 19 5.26 -7.76 11.00
N ALA A 20 4.16 -8.46 10.74
CA ALA A 20 4.20 -9.83 10.24
C ALA A 20 4.57 -9.90 8.76
N VAL A 21 4.14 -8.90 7.97
CA VAL A 21 4.31 -8.93 6.52
C VAL A 21 5.64 -8.36 6.07
N GLU A 22 6.13 -7.31 6.73
CA GLU A 22 7.38 -6.65 6.33
C GLU A 22 8.58 -7.59 6.32
N ILE A 23 8.60 -8.58 7.20
CA ILE A 23 9.70 -9.55 7.23
C ILE A 23 9.76 -10.42 5.96
N LEU A 24 8.69 -10.45 5.18
CA LEU A 24 8.64 -11.18 3.92
C LEU A 24 9.12 -10.36 2.73
N PHE A 25 9.27 -9.05 2.89
CA PHE A 25 9.60 -8.17 1.77
C PHE A 25 11.05 -8.34 1.33
N ASP A 26 11.24 -8.50 0.03
CA ASP A 26 12.55 -8.37 -0.61
C ASP A 26 12.92 -6.89 -0.74
N LYS A 27 11.91 -6.06 -1.01
CA LYS A 27 12.03 -4.60 -1.07
C LYS A 27 10.79 -3.97 -0.46
N THR A 28 11.00 -2.98 0.39
CA THR A 28 9.92 -2.13 0.88
C THR A 28 9.66 -1.02 -0.12
N ILE A 29 8.41 -0.60 -0.25
CA ILE A 29 8.01 0.54 -1.07
C ILE A 29 7.58 1.67 -0.13
N PRO A 30 8.54 2.47 0.39
CA PRO A 30 8.19 3.51 1.37
C PRO A 30 7.25 4.55 0.82
N GLY A 31 7.36 4.83 -0.49
CA GLY A 31 6.52 5.83 -1.15
C GLY A 31 5.03 5.54 -1.06
N PHE A 32 4.63 4.27 -0.98
CA PHE A 32 3.22 3.95 -0.84
C PHE A 32 2.65 4.55 0.45
N GLY A 33 3.27 4.24 1.58
CA GLY A 33 2.81 4.75 2.88
C GLY A 33 2.85 6.27 2.96
N GLU A 34 3.90 6.88 2.41
CA GLU A 34 4.04 8.33 2.39
C GLU A 34 2.90 8.99 1.60
N VAL A 35 2.63 8.51 0.39
CA VAL A 35 1.56 9.07 -0.46
C VAL A 35 0.18 8.76 0.12
N PHE A 36 -0.04 7.52 0.57
CA PHE A 36 -1.32 7.15 1.16
C PHE A 36 -1.64 8.05 2.36
N ARG A 37 -0.69 8.24 3.26
CA ARG A 37 -0.91 9.09 4.44
C ARG A 37 -1.10 10.55 4.07
N ALA A 38 -0.41 11.04 3.03
CA ALA A 38 -0.61 12.41 2.55
C ALA A 38 -2.02 12.63 2.01
N VAL A 39 -2.54 11.68 1.24
CA VAL A 39 -3.91 11.74 0.71
C VAL A 39 -4.91 11.60 1.86
N SER A 40 -4.67 10.67 2.76
CA SER A 40 -5.53 10.38 3.90
C SER A 40 -5.63 11.58 4.85
N LEU A 41 -4.56 12.34 4.98
CA LEU A 41 -4.53 13.55 5.83
C LEU A 41 -5.63 14.53 5.43
N GLN A 42 -5.90 14.67 4.14
CA GLN A 42 -6.94 15.57 3.65
C GLN A 42 -8.35 15.04 3.94
N GLU A 43 -8.50 13.75 4.13
CA GLU A 43 -9.81 13.12 4.34
C GLU A 43 -10.16 12.95 5.82
N ILE A 44 -9.23 12.49 6.63
CA ILE A 44 -9.48 12.18 8.04
C ILE A 44 -8.66 13.04 9.01
N GLY A 45 -7.82 13.93 8.49
CA GLY A 45 -7.03 14.83 9.32
C GLY A 45 -5.87 14.13 10.01
N MET A 46 -5.44 14.67 11.13
CA MET A 46 -4.22 14.25 11.82
C MET A 46 -4.22 12.82 12.34
N SER A 47 -5.39 12.17 12.41
CA SER A 47 -5.45 10.76 12.85
C SER A 47 -4.67 9.83 11.93
N THR A 48 -4.37 10.26 10.70
CA THR A 48 -3.58 9.48 9.76
C THR A 48 -2.17 9.19 10.26
N ILE A 49 -1.66 9.95 11.22
CA ILE A 49 -0.33 9.70 11.80
C ILE A 49 -0.24 8.33 12.49
N GLN A 50 -1.38 7.76 12.88
CA GLN A 50 -1.43 6.43 13.50
C GLN A 50 -1.44 5.29 12.49
N SER A 51 -1.58 5.57 11.20
CA SER A 51 -1.62 4.55 10.18
C SER A 51 -0.22 4.02 9.89
N ARG A 52 -0.06 2.71 9.97
CA ARG A 52 1.18 2.03 9.59
C ARG A 52 1.05 1.29 8.26
N ALA A 53 0.14 1.77 7.40
CA ALA A 53 0.00 1.22 6.05
C ALA A 53 1.35 1.18 5.33
N VAL A 54 1.64 0.06 4.68
CA VAL A 54 2.93 -0.20 4.07
C VAL A 54 2.76 -1.07 2.83
N ALA A 55 3.69 -1.01 1.92
CA ALA A 55 3.73 -1.88 0.77
C ALA A 55 5.15 -2.37 0.52
N GLY A 56 5.25 -3.48 -0.15
CA GLY A 56 6.54 -4.06 -0.50
C GLY A 56 6.41 -5.09 -1.60
N ILE A 57 7.55 -5.62 -1.99
CA ILE A 57 7.66 -6.66 -3.00
C ILE A 57 8.22 -7.91 -2.32
N ALA A 58 7.54 -9.03 -2.51
CA ALA A 58 8.00 -10.32 -2.03
C ALA A 58 7.76 -11.36 -3.13
N ASN A 59 8.82 -12.04 -3.56
CA ASN A 59 8.73 -13.09 -4.56
C ASN A 59 7.95 -12.62 -5.80
N ARG A 60 8.34 -11.48 -6.36
CA ARG A 60 7.72 -10.88 -7.55
C ARG A 60 6.21 -10.64 -7.40
N THR A 61 5.80 -10.33 -6.18
CA THR A 61 4.42 -10.01 -5.84
C THR A 61 4.40 -8.67 -5.14
N LEU A 62 3.49 -7.78 -5.56
CA LEU A 62 3.25 -6.53 -4.86
C LEU A 62 2.28 -6.79 -3.71
N ILE A 63 2.65 -6.38 -2.51
CA ILE A 63 1.83 -6.56 -1.32
C ILE A 63 1.55 -5.20 -0.69
N PHE A 64 0.28 -4.92 -0.46
CA PHE A 64 -0.15 -3.67 0.17
C PHE A 64 -0.91 -4.00 1.45
N CYS A 65 -0.47 -3.42 2.58
CA CYS A 65 -1.15 -3.53 3.87
C CYS A 65 -1.94 -2.24 4.10
N LEU A 66 -3.25 -2.37 4.15
CA LEU A 66 -4.19 -1.24 4.20
C LEU A 66 -4.95 -1.24 5.53
N PRO A 67 -5.39 -0.05 6.00
CA PRO A 67 -6.29 0.01 7.15
C PRO A 67 -7.57 -0.78 6.92
N GLY A 68 -8.24 -1.16 8.01
CA GLY A 68 -9.45 -1.98 7.92
C GLY A 68 -10.72 -1.23 7.54
N SER A 69 -10.73 0.10 7.55
CA SER A 69 -11.94 0.85 7.24
C SER A 69 -12.22 0.87 5.73
N THR A 70 -13.52 0.85 5.38
CA THR A 70 -13.95 0.91 3.98
C THR A 70 -13.44 2.17 3.28
N GLY A 71 -13.52 3.32 3.95
CA GLY A 71 -13.07 4.58 3.38
C GLY A 71 -11.58 4.59 3.08
N ALA A 72 -10.77 4.06 3.98
CA ALA A 72 -9.33 3.98 3.79
C ALA A 72 -8.96 3.04 2.64
N CYS A 73 -9.64 1.90 2.54
CA CYS A 73 -9.42 0.96 1.44
C CYS A 73 -9.78 1.58 0.09
N ARG A 74 -10.88 2.31 0.03
CA ARG A 74 -11.29 3.01 -1.18
C ARG A 74 -10.28 4.06 -1.58
N THR A 75 -9.84 4.88 -0.64
CA THR A 75 -8.82 5.91 -0.88
C THR A 75 -7.53 5.29 -1.39
N ALA A 76 -7.05 4.24 -0.73
CA ALA A 76 -5.83 3.56 -1.14
C ALA A 76 -5.95 3.02 -2.57
N TRP A 77 -7.05 2.37 -2.87
CA TRP A 77 -7.24 1.77 -4.19
C TRP A 77 -7.41 2.83 -5.27
N GLU A 78 -8.40 3.72 -5.12
CA GLU A 78 -8.76 4.65 -6.19
C GLU A 78 -7.72 5.73 -6.43
N LYS A 79 -7.10 6.24 -5.37
CA LYS A 79 -6.22 7.41 -5.48
C LYS A 79 -4.74 7.07 -5.53
N VAL A 80 -4.35 5.90 -5.06
CA VAL A 80 -2.92 5.54 -4.96
C VAL A 80 -2.57 4.32 -5.78
N ILE A 81 -3.23 3.18 -5.55
CA ILE A 81 -2.82 1.91 -6.14
C ILE A 81 -3.24 1.79 -7.60
N ALA A 82 -4.54 1.96 -7.89
CA ALA A 82 -5.04 1.77 -9.25
C ALA A 82 -4.33 2.63 -10.29
N PRO A 83 -4.05 3.92 -10.01
CA PRO A 83 -3.29 4.74 -10.98
C PRO A 83 -1.91 4.18 -11.29
N GLN A 84 -1.27 3.50 -10.34
CA GLN A 84 0.05 2.90 -10.55
C GLN A 84 -0.02 1.61 -11.38
N LEU A 85 -1.19 1.03 -11.52
CA LEU A 85 -1.39 -0.21 -12.27
C LEU A 85 -1.92 0.04 -13.68
N ASP A 86 -2.26 1.27 -14.02
CA ASP A 86 -2.80 1.60 -15.33
C ASP A 86 -1.75 2.40 -16.14
N PRO A 87 -1.14 1.78 -17.16
CA PRO A 87 -0.11 2.46 -17.95
C PRO A 87 -0.66 3.64 -18.77
N ARG A 88 -1.98 3.71 -18.96
CA ARG A 88 -2.61 4.86 -19.64
C ARG A 88 -2.58 6.11 -18.77
N ILE A 89 -2.59 5.92 -17.44
CA ILE A 89 -2.53 7.01 -16.48
C ILE A 89 -1.09 7.34 -16.14
N ASN A 90 -0.26 6.31 -15.95
CA ASN A 90 1.13 6.49 -15.53
C ASN A 90 2.02 5.44 -16.18
N SER A 91 2.76 5.85 -17.21
CA SER A 91 3.67 4.96 -17.93
C SER A 91 4.87 4.52 -17.07
N CYS A 92 5.13 5.22 -15.97
CA CYS A 92 6.19 4.86 -15.03
C CYS A 92 5.66 4.15 -13.79
N GLY A 93 4.46 3.57 -13.88
CA GLY A 93 3.85 2.85 -12.76
C GLY A 93 4.39 1.44 -12.59
N PHE A 94 3.75 0.67 -11.72
CA PHE A 94 4.18 -0.69 -11.38
C PHE A 94 4.11 -1.66 -12.57
N THR A 95 3.33 -1.37 -13.61
CA THR A 95 3.32 -2.23 -14.80
C THR A 95 4.71 -2.34 -15.43
N ARG A 96 5.52 -1.29 -15.32
CA ARG A 96 6.90 -1.32 -15.79
C ARG A 96 7.73 -2.34 -15.00
N VAL A 97 7.47 -2.44 -13.71
CA VAL A 97 8.14 -3.42 -12.85
C VAL A 97 7.74 -4.83 -13.25
N PHE A 98 6.44 -5.05 -13.46
CA PHE A 98 5.94 -6.35 -13.93
C PHE A 98 6.58 -6.77 -15.24
N ASN A 99 6.70 -5.85 -16.19
CA ASN A 99 7.32 -6.12 -17.46
C ASN A 99 8.78 -6.55 -17.29
N ALA A 100 9.50 -5.90 -16.37
CA ALA A 100 10.89 -6.27 -16.06
C ALA A 100 10.99 -7.68 -15.48
N TRP A 101 9.94 -8.17 -14.84
CA TRP A 101 9.90 -9.54 -14.32
C TRP A 101 9.46 -10.58 -15.37
N GLY A 102 9.18 -10.14 -16.60
CA GLY A 102 8.71 -11.04 -17.65
C GLY A 102 7.24 -11.40 -17.56
N LYS A 103 6.44 -10.56 -16.94
CA LYS A 103 4.98 -10.81 -16.78
C LYS A 103 4.14 -10.00 -17.75
#